data_6ba3865502c36711b9611d6f12022fb8
#
_entry.id   6ba3865502c36711b9611d6f12022fb8
#
_cell.length_a   1.000
_cell.length_b   1.000
_cell.length_c   1.000
_cell.angle_alpha   90.00
_cell.angle_beta   90.00
_cell.angle_gamma   90.00
#
_symmetry.space_group_name_H-M   'P 1'
#
loop_
_entity.id
_entity.type
_entity.pdbx_description
1 polymer ?
#
loop_
_entity_poly.entity_id
_entity_poly.type
_entity_poly.pdbx_seq_one_letter_code
_entity_poly.pdbx_strand_id
1 'polypeptide(L)'
;MIRPVPTDETTMALQLRPNCEYCDKDLPPHAVEARICSYECTFCEDCVENKLHNVCPNCGGGFVARPIRPAKEWRPGLSVEKRPPSDKRVHLSYSLDDLAAHSARIRNIPPNITVAVLL
;
A
#
# COMPACT_ATOMS: atom_id res chain seq x y z
N MET A 1 -10.06 31.42 -2.77
CA MET A 1 -10.40 30.84 -2.48
C MET A 1 -10.12 29.80 -1.92
N ILE A 2 -10.24 29.42 -1.45
CA ILE A 2 -9.88 28.45 -0.89
C ILE A 2 -10.63 27.40 -0.77
N ARG A 3 -10.47 26.52 -0.71
CA ARG A 3 -11.11 25.61 -0.76
C ARG A 3 -11.28 24.89 0.37
N PRO A 4 -12.02 24.29 0.50
CA PRO A 4 -12.40 23.69 1.64
C PRO A 4 -11.78 22.47 1.75
N VAL A 5 -11.65 22.11 2.40
CA VAL A 5 -11.08 21.08 2.43
C VAL A 5 -10.44 20.37 3.37
N PRO A 6 -10.77 20.36 4.48
CA PRO A 6 -10.20 19.61 5.51
C PRO A 6 -10.15 18.15 5.13
N THR A 7 -11.18 17.65 4.54
CA THR A 7 -11.15 16.26 4.13
C THR A 7 -10.14 16.05 3.05
N ASP A 8 -9.97 17.04 2.21
CA ASP A 8 -9.03 16.89 1.12
C ASP A 8 -7.62 16.82 1.63
N GLU A 9 -7.31 17.57 2.66
CA GLU A 9 -5.97 17.52 3.23
C GLU A 9 -5.68 16.13 3.78
N THR A 10 -6.66 15.52 4.40
CA THR A 10 -6.47 14.20 4.96
C THR A 10 -6.22 13.18 3.85
N THR A 11 -6.96 13.27 2.75
CA THR A 11 -6.82 12.31 1.68
C THR A 11 -5.59 12.55 0.83
N MET A 12 -4.98 13.74 0.92
CA MET A 12 -3.78 14.02 0.15
C MET A 12 -2.53 13.45 0.80
N ALA A 13 -2.59 13.10 2.07
CA ALA A 13 -1.46 12.47 2.72
C ALA A 13 -1.53 10.98 2.46
N LEU A 14 -0.36 10.35 2.34
CA LEU A 14 -0.28 8.91 2.17
C LEU A 14 -1.00 8.24 3.33
N GLN A 15 -1.88 7.31 3.03
CA GLN A 15 -2.61 6.59 4.07
C GLN A 15 -1.70 5.53 4.69
N LEU A 16 -1.52 5.60 5.99
CA LEU A 16 -0.70 4.61 6.69
C LEU A 16 -1.65 3.57 7.27
N ARG A 17 -1.88 2.50 6.52
CA ARG A 17 -2.77 1.43 6.97
C ARG A 17 -2.08 0.62 8.05
N PRO A 18 -2.84 0.16 9.05
CA PRO A 18 -2.24 -0.43 10.25
C PRO A 18 -1.80 -1.88 10.13
N ASN A 19 -2.10 -2.55 9.02
CA ASN A 19 -1.85 -3.98 8.93
C ASN A 19 -1.53 -4.43 7.52
N CYS A 20 -0.93 -5.63 7.42
CA CYS A 20 -0.77 -6.31 6.15
C CYS A 20 -2.12 -6.85 5.72
N GLU A 21 -2.56 -6.53 4.51
CA GLU A 21 -3.89 -6.94 4.05
C GLU A 21 -3.96 -8.44 3.74
N TYR A 22 -2.82 -9.12 3.68
CA TYR A 22 -2.79 -10.56 3.44
C TYR A 22 -2.75 -11.35 4.75
N CYS A 23 -1.77 -11.10 5.62
CA CYS A 23 -1.58 -11.90 6.83
C CYS A 23 -2.02 -11.21 8.11
N ASP A 24 -2.47 -9.97 8.00
CA ASP A 24 -2.96 -9.17 9.12
C ASP A 24 -1.90 -8.78 10.15
N LYS A 25 -0.62 -8.92 9.80
CA LYS A 25 0.46 -8.48 10.68
C LYS A 25 0.34 -6.98 10.93
N ASP A 26 0.56 -6.54 12.16
CA ASP A 26 0.55 -5.12 12.47
C ASP A 26 1.72 -4.42 11.78
N LEU A 27 1.43 -3.30 11.15
CA LEU A 27 2.43 -2.49 10.47
C LEU A 27 2.31 -1.05 10.95
N PRO A 28 2.89 -0.75 12.12
CA PRO A 28 2.82 0.62 12.64
C PRO A 28 3.53 1.59 11.70
N PRO A 29 3.35 2.90 11.89
CA PRO A 29 3.90 3.88 10.95
C PRO A 29 5.40 3.77 10.70
N HIS A 30 6.16 3.27 11.68
CA HIS A 30 7.61 3.14 11.56
C HIS A 30 8.06 1.76 11.08
N ALA A 31 7.15 0.90 10.65
CA ALA A 31 7.50 -0.46 10.23
C ALA A 31 8.33 -0.40 8.96
N VAL A 32 9.55 -0.92 9.02
CA VAL A 32 10.45 -0.93 7.87
C VAL A 32 10.08 -2.01 6.87
N GLU A 33 9.31 -3.00 7.29
CA GLU A 33 8.89 -4.08 6.40
C GLU A 33 7.59 -3.80 5.68
N ALA A 34 6.97 -2.63 5.89
CA ALA A 34 5.73 -2.31 5.21
C ALA A 34 6.02 -1.96 3.74
N ARG A 35 5.17 -2.48 2.86
CA ARG A 35 5.26 -2.24 1.42
C ARG A 35 3.94 -1.71 0.92
N ILE A 36 3.97 -0.84 -0.08
CA ILE A 36 2.75 -0.29 -0.64
C ILE A 36 2.80 -0.31 -2.16
N CYS A 37 1.64 -0.43 -2.78
CA CYS A 37 1.50 -0.29 -4.21
C CYS A 37 1.14 1.17 -4.53
N SER A 38 0.86 1.48 -5.79
CA SER A 38 0.56 2.86 -6.17
C SER A 38 -0.80 3.34 -5.68
N TYR A 39 -1.64 2.43 -5.19
CA TYR A 39 -2.93 2.76 -4.59
C TYR A 39 -2.90 2.61 -3.08
N GLU A 40 -1.71 2.53 -2.49
CA GLU A 40 -1.49 2.45 -1.04
C GLU A 40 -1.98 1.14 -0.40
N CYS A 41 -2.26 0.12 -1.19
CA CYS A 41 -2.55 -1.19 -0.64
C CYS A 41 -1.29 -1.66 0.09
N THR A 42 -1.44 -2.15 1.31
CA THR A 42 -0.34 -2.35 2.23
C THR A 42 -0.15 -3.82 2.58
N PHE A 43 1.09 -4.28 2.49
CA PHE A 43 1.45 -5.65 2.79
C PHE A 43 2.81 -5.67 3.45
N CYS A 44 3.11 -6.74 4.18
CA CYS A 44 4.45 -6.89 4.74
C CYS A 44 5.39 -7.46 3.68
N GLU A 45 6.67 -7.21 3.87
CA GLU A 45 7.69 -7.64 2.91
C GLU A 45 7.62 -9.13 2.64
N ASP A 46 7.39 -9.94 3.68
CA ASP A 46 7.34 -11.38 3.52
C ASP A 46 6.21 -11.81 2.58
N CYS A 47 5.02 -11.22 2.76
CA CYS A 47 3.91 -11.54 1.88
C CYS A 47 4.17 -11.09 0.45
N VAL A 48 4.77 -9.91 0.29
CA VAL A 48 5.07 -9.39 -1.04
C VAL A 48 6.02 -10.33 -1.79
N GLU A 49 7.04 -10.82 -1.09
CA GLU A 49 8.03 -11.66 -1.74
C GLU A 49 7.58 -13.09 -1.92
N ASN A 50 6.95 -13.66 -0.92
CA ASN A 50 6.70 -15.09 -0.91
C ASN A 50 5.28 -15.51 -1.25
N LYS A 51 4.33 -14.59 -1.19
CA LYS A 51 2.93 -14.91 -1.48
C LYS A 51 2.43 -14.19 -2.71
N LEU A 52 2.82 -12.94 -2.88
CA LEU A 52 2.28 -12.09 -3.95
C LEU A 52 3.23 -11.94 -5.13
N HIS A 53 4.50 -12.29 -4.96
CA HIS A 53 5.52 -12.17 -6.00
C HIS A 53 5.53 -10.78 -6.61
N ASN A 54 5.46 -9.78 -5.73
CA ASN A 54 5.50 -8.36 -6.08
C ASN A 54 4.34 -7.92 -6.99
N VAL A 55 3.21 -8.61 -6.91
CA VAL A 55 2.01 -8.23 -7.67
C VAL A 55 0.89 -7.88 -6.71
N CYS A 56 0.40 -6.65 -6.75
CA CYS A 56 -0.68 -6.24 -5.87
C CYS A 56 -1.98 -6.94 -6.26
N PRO A 57 -2.63 -7.64 -5.33
CA PRO A 57 -3.87 -8.34 -5.64
C PRO A 57 -5.01 -7.43 -6.08
N ASN A 58 -4.95 -6.15 -5.69
CA ASN A 58 -6.03 -5.23 -5.97
C ASN A 58 -5.83 -4.45 -7.27
N CYS A 59 -4.60 -4.10 -7.60
CA CYS A 59 -4.36 -3.26 -8.77
C CYS A 59 -3.41 -3.86 -9.79
N GLY A 60 -2.69 -4.92 -9.43
CA GLY A 60 -1.76 -5.56 -10.36
C GLY A 60 -0.39 -4.90 -10.46
N GLY A 61 -0.18 -3.81 -9.75
CA GLY A 61 1.11 -3.12 -9.79
C GLY A 61 2.10 -3.69 -8.81
N GLY A 62 3.34 -3.20 -8.84
CA GLY A 62 4.38 -3.64 -7.94
C GLY A 62 4.39 -2.85 -6.64
N PHE A 63 5.35 -3.18 -5.76
CA PHE A 63 5.43 -2.59 -4.44
C PHE A 63 6.77 -1.91 -4.20
N VAL A 64 6.75 -0.94 -3.29
CA VAL A 64 7.97 -0.31 -2.79
C VAL A 64 7.83 -0.19 -1.28
N ALA A 65 8.96 0.09 -0.61
CA ALA A 65 8.94 0.31 0.83
C ALA A 65 8.07 1.52 1.13
N ARG A 66 7.26 1.41 2.18
CA ARG A 66 6.40 2.51 2.58
C ARG A 66 7.25 3.58 3.29
N PRO A 67 7.16 4.83 2.86
CA PRO A 67 7.90 5.91 3.54
C PRO A 67 7.48 6.01 4.99
N ILE A 68 8.44 6.32 5.85
CA ILE A 68 8.16 6.48 7.27
C ILE A 68 7.90 7.95 7.53
N ARG A 69 6.69 8.25 8.04
CA ARG A 69 6.32 9.63 8.34
C ARG A 69 7.08 10.08 9.57
N PRO A 70 7.63 11.32 9.56
CA PRO A 70 8.42 11.79 10.69
C PRO A 70 7.65 11.80 11.99
N ALA A 71 8.30 11.35 13.06
CA ALA A 71 7.73 11.47 14.39
C ALA A 71 7.80 12.91 14.86
N LYS A 72 8.86 13.63 14.45
CA LYS A 72 9.02 15.02 14.84
C LYS A 72 8.44 15.95 13.80
N GLU A 73 7.78 17.01 14.26
CA GLU A 73 7.17 17.97 13.35
C GLU A 73 8.23 18.96 12.87
N TRP A 74 8.93 18.62 11.81
CA TRP A 74 9.96 19.50 11.26
C TRP A 74 9.37 20.73 10.58
N ARG A 75 8.16 20.57 10.03
CA ARG A 75 7.37 21.66 9.46
C ARG A 75 5.99 21.57 10.05
N PRO A 76 5.30 22.70 10.22
CA PRO A 76 3.98 22.69 10.87
C PRO A 76 3.00 21.70 10.21
N GLY A 77 2.39 20.87 11.02
CA GLY A 77 1.37 19.93 10.56
C GLY A 77 1.88 18.65 9.94
N LEU A 78 3.20 18.48 9.81
CA LEU A 78 3.75 17.33 9.10
C LEU A 78 4.46 16.37 10.05
N SER A 79 3.70 15.53 10.69
CA SER A 79 4.25 14.50 11.58
C SER A 79 3.19 13.42 11.78
N VAL A 80 3.61 12.29 12.37
CA VAL A 80 2.68 11.20 12.67
C VAL A 80 1.61 11.69 13.66
N GLU A 81 1.98 12.59 14.57
CA GLU A 81 1.01 13.09 15.53
C GLU A 81 -0.07 13.93 14.86
N LYS A 82 0.31 14.78 13.91
CA LYS A 82 -0.64 15.66 13.23
C LYS A 82 -1.38 14.97 12.10
N ARG A 83 -0.75 13.98 11.49
CA ARG A 83 -1.36 13.17 10.43
C ARG A 83 -1.24 11.71 10.83
N PRO A 84 -2.08 11.25 11.76
CA PRO A 84 -1.93 9.91 12.33
C PRO A 84 -2.24 8.81 11.33
N PRO A 85 -1.79 7.59 11.65
CA PRO A 85 -2.09 6.45 10.79
C PRO A 85 -3.58 6.12 10.85
N SER A 86 -4.04 5.39 9.86
CA SER A 86 -5.39 4.86 9.86
C SER A 86 -5.50 3.79 10.93
N ASP A 87 -6.65 3.69 11.57
CA ASP A 87 -6.92 2.62 12.53
C ASP A 87 -7.83 1.58 11.91
N LYS A 88 -8.13 1.72 10.63
CA LYS A 88 -9.06 0.83 9.96
C LYS A 88 -8.29 -0.30 9.28
N ARG A 89 -8.45 -1.50 9.80
CA ARG A 89 -7.78 -2.66 9.23
C ARG A 89 -8.47 -3.07 7.93
N VAL A 90 -7.66 -3.51 6.98
CA VAL A 90 -8.16 -3.91 5.67
C VAL A 90 -7.68 -5.33 5.41
N HIS A 91 -8.55 -6.17 4.86
CA HIS A 91 -8.23 -7.54 4.55
C HIS A 91 -8.63 -7.87 3.13
N LEU A 92 -7.85 -8.73 2.48
CA LEU A 92 -8.21 -9.20 1.15
C LEU A 92 -9.41 -10.13 1.25
N SER A 93 -10.23 -10.10 0.21
CA SER A 93 -11.39 -10.99 0.13
C SER A 93 -11.24 -12.03 -0.97
N TYR A 94 -10.11 -12.05 -1.66
CA TYR A 94 -9.88 -13.02 -2.73
C TYR A 94 -9.51 -14.38 -2.18
N SER A 95 -9.84 -15.43 -2.90
CA SER A 95 -9.44 -16.78 -2.52
C SER A 95 -7.94 -16.95 -2.78
N LEU A 96 -7.34 -17.95 -2.16
CA LEU A 96 -5.93 -18.25 -2.40
C LEU A 96 -5.67 -18.61 -3.85
N ASP A 97 -6.61 -19.34 -4.47
CA ASP A 97 -6.47 -19.70 -5.88
C ASP A 97 -6.50 -18.47 -6.77
N ASP A 98 -7.37 -17.52 -6.45
CA ASP A 98 -7.46 -16.29 -7.23
C ASP A 98 -6.16 -15.48 -7.09
N LEU A 99 -5.61 -15.40 -5.88
CA LEU A 99 -4.38 -14.67 -5.66
C LEU A 99 -3.23 -15.29 -6.44
N ALA A 100 -3.13 -16.61 -6.43
CA ALA A 100 -2.07 -17.31 -7.14
C ALA A 100 -2.19 -17.11 -8.65
N ALA A 101 -3.39 -17.20 -9.19
CA ALA A 101 -3.62 -17.04 -10.62
C ALA A 101 -3.33 -15.61 -11.06
N HIS A 102 -3.76 -14.64 -10.27
CA HIS A 102 -3.53 -13.23 -10.55
C HIS A 102 -2.04 -12.93 -10.57
N SER A 103 -1.31 -13.39 -9.57
CA SER A 103 0.13 -13.18 -9.48
C SER A 103 0.85 -13.84 -10.65
N ALA A 104 0.52 -15.09 -10.95
CA ALA A 104 1.17 -15.82 -12.01
C ALA A 104 0.96 -15.15 -13.37
N ARG A 105 -0.21 -14.57 -13.58
CA ARG A 105 -0.54 -13.94 -14.85
C ARG A 105 0.23 -12.64 -15.05
N ILE A 106 0.54 -11.93 -13.99
CA ILE A 106 1.05 -10.57 -14.07
C ILE A 106 2.53 -10.42 -13.73
N ARG A 107 3.07 -11.28 -12.87
CA ARG A 107 4.40 -11.02 -12.28
C ARG A 107 5.54 -10.84 -13.28
N ASN A 108 5.38 -11.32 -14.48
CA ASN A 108 6.42 -11.18 -15.50
C ASN A 108 6.14 -10.03 -16.47
N ILE A 109 5.12 -9.23 -16.20
CA ILE A 109 4.73 -8.11 -17.05
C ILE A 109 5.03 -6.80 -16.29
N PRO A 110 5.95 -5.97 -16.79
CA PRO A 110 6.20 -4.68 -16.12
C PRO A 110 4.93 -3.84 -16.07
N PRO A 111 4.68 -3.14 -14.97
CA PRO A 111 3.43 -2.40 -14.80
C PRO A 111 3.13 -1.37 -15.88
N ASN A 112 4.17 -0.84 -16.53
CA ASN A 112 3.99 0.19 -17.54
C ASN A 112 3.69 -0.37 -18.93
N ILE A 113 3.55 -1.70 -19.06
CA ILE A 113 3.32 -2.33 -20.37
C ILE A 113 1.84 -2.70 -20.51
N THR A 114 1.25 -2.30 -21.62
CA THR A 114 -0.13 -2.65 -21.93
C THR A 114 -0.17 -4.10 -22.38
N VAL A 115 -1.08 -4.89 -21.82
CA VAL A 115 -1.20 -6.30 -22.18
C VAL A 115 -1.42 -6.49 -23.68
N ALA A 116 -2.20 -5.61 -24.28
CA ALA A 116 -2.49 -5.73 -25.72
C ALA A 116 -1.22 -5.70 -26.57
N VAL A 117 -0.17 -5.03 -26.10
CA VAL A 117 1.06 -4.94 -26.83
C VAL A 117 1.81 -6.27 -26.83
N LEU A 118 1.52 -7.11 -25.86
CA LEU A 118 2.22 -8.38 -25.69
C LEU A 118 1.58 -9.51 -26.50
N LEU A 119 0.44 -9.25 -27.05
CA LEU A 119 -0.26 -10.26 -27.86
C LEU A 119 0.21 -10.21 -29.29
#